data_1749e40bacc83619a68a954509cc31ed
#
_entry.id   1749e40bacc83619a68a954509cc31ed
#
_cell.length_a   1.000
_cell.length_b   1.000
_cell.length_c   1.000
_cell.angle_alpha   90.00
_cell.angle_beta   90.00
_cell.angle_gamma   90.00
#
_symmetry.space_group_name_H-M   'P 1'
#
loop_
_entity.id
_entity.type
_entity.pdbx_description
1 polymer ?
#
loop_
_entity_poly.entity_id
_entity_poly.type
_entity_poly.pdbx_seq_one_letter_code
_entity_poly.pdbx_strand_id
1 'polypeptide(L)'
;MRSVFSIAVKLVKSRGAHGSVSAQRLGGEMCKELKTKVLRLLPPTSNGPSVHQGSQTDSAEILSCTVNALKEGHVVAVPTDTIYGLACLAQNSEAIRKTYDVKGRNGHKPLAICVGEIEDFYKYCKVTVKTALLGDLLPGPVTLVFERSEVLNTDLNPFTSLVGVRIPDHAFMRRLCQMCGEPLALTSANISSHTSTVAVHEFQELWPKLAVVVDGGPIGDENRLGSTVIDLSVLGKYRIIRPGCALSSTVDVLEHKYGLSEDPGEA
;
A
#
# COMPACT_ATOMS: atom_id res chain seq x y z
N MET A 1 -14.23 -37.34 34.22
CA MET A 1 -14.35 -38.62 33.47
C MET A 1 -13.52 -38.54 32.23
N ARG A 2 -12.62 -39.45 32.13
CA ARG A 2 -11.62 -39.75 31.12
C ARG A 2 -12.23 -40.00 29.73
N SER A 3 -11.58 -39.62 28.62
CA SER A 3 -11.05 -40.64 27.70
C SER A 3 -10.05 -40.01 26.71
N VAL A 4 -8.89 -40.64 26.73
CA VAL A 4 -7.74 -40.45 25.84
C VAL A 4 -7.93 -41.41 24.67
N PHE A 5 -7.70 -40.97 23.42
CA PHE A 5 -7.47 -41.87 22.29
C PHE A 5 -6.10 -41.59 21.67
N SER A 6 -5.21 -42.53 22.00
CA SER A 6 -3.91 -42.71 21.35
C SER A 6 -4.09 -43.62 20.14
N ILE A 7 -3.58 -43.25 18.96
CA ILE A 7 -3.50 -44.16 17.82
C ILE A 7 -2.02 -44.37 17.48
N ALA A 8 -1.62 -45.62 17.68
CA ALA A 8 -0.29 -46.15 17.42
C ALA A 8 -0.06 -46.36 15.90
N VAL A 9 1.09 -45.94 15.43
CA VAL A 9 1.61 -46.22 14.10
C VAL A 9 2.26 -47.62 14.12
N LYS A 10 1.77 -48.56 13.31
CA LYS A 10 2.41 -49.84 13.04
C LYS A 10 3.34 -49.72 11.86
N LEU A 11 4.64 -49.91 12.12
CA LEU A 11 5.65 -50.15 11.08
C LEU A 11 5.48 -51.56 10.51
N VAL A 12 5.30 -51.67 9.18
CA VAL A 12 5.44 -52.95 8.46
C VAL A 12 6.70 -52.84 7.60
N LYS A 13 7.71 -53.65 7.94
CA LYS A 13 8.86 -53.91 7.07
C LYS A 13 8.49 -55.02 6.08
N SER A 14 8.60 -54.77 4.78
CA SER A 14 8.75 -55.81 3.77
C SER A 14 9.96 -55.57 2.92
N ARG A 15 10.74 -56.67 2.72
CA ARG A 15 11.99 -56.72 1.96
C ARG A 15 11.70 -56.91 0.48
N GLY A 16 12.47 -56.22 -0.36
CA GLY A 16 13.11 -56.77 -1.58
C GLY A 16 12.32 -56.79 -2.86
N ALA A 17 12.73 -55.94 -3.81
CA ALA A 17 13.04 -56.37 -5.20
C ALA A 17 13.65 -55.19 -5.96
N HIS A 18 14.75 -55.42 -6.67
CA HIS A 18 15.41 -54.47 -7.57
C HIS A 18 14.48 -54.14 -8.75
N GLY A 19 14.21 -52.87 -8.95
CA GLY A 19 13.63 -52.32 -10.15
C GLY A 19 14.15 -50.90 -10.33
N SER A 20 14.97 -50.72 -11.38
CA SER A 20 15.46 -49.42 -11.82
C SER A 20 14.29 -48.53 -12.23
N VAL A 21 13.91 -47.57 -11.44
CA VAL A 21 12.94 -46.52 -11.82
C VAL A 21 13.76 -45.30 -12.23
N SER A 22 13.68 -44.97 -13.51
CA SER A 22 14.19 -43.72 -14.07
C SER A 22 13.56 -42.53 -13.32
N ALA A 23 14.39 -41.76 -12.66
CA ALA A 23 13.98 -40.49 -12.05
C ALA A 23 13.59 -39.52 -13.19
N GLN A 24 12.29 -39.34 -13.41
CA GLN A 24 11.79 -38.18 -14.11
C GLN A 24 12.10 -36.93 -13.30
N ARG A 25 13.01 -36.12 -13.82
CA ARG A 25 13.25 -34.77 -13.32
C ARG A 25 11.94 -33.98 -13.50
N LEU A 26 11.19 -33.81 -12.42
CA LEU A 26 10.21 -32.74 -12.32
C LEU A 26 11.00 -31.43 -12.40
N GLY A 27 10.76 -30.68 -13.49
CA GLY A 27 11.34 -29.36 -13.73
C GLY A 27 10.99 -28.44 -12.56
N GLY A 28 11.92 -28.23 -11.66
CA GLY A 28 11.84 -27.13 -10.69
C GLY A 28 11.93 -25.84 -11.48
N GLU A 29 10.83 -25.10 -11.59
CA GLU A 29 10.90 -23.68 -11.90
C GLU A 29 11.84 -23.05 -10.87
N MET A 30 13.05 -22.70 -11.32
CA MET A 30 13.95 -21.87 -10.52
C MET A 30 13.22 -20.55 -10.31
N CYS A 31 12.70 -20.36 -9.11
CA CYS A 31 12.19 -19.07 -8.65
C CYS A 31 13.33 -18.07 -8.86
N LYS A 32 13.23 -17.23 -9.89
CA LYS A 32 14.21 -16.18 -10.15
C LYS A 32 14.17 -15.27 -8.92
N GLU A 33 15.27 -15.25 -8.18
CA GLU A 33 15.42 -14.37 -7.01
C GLU A 33 15.17 -12.92 -7.45
N LEU A 34 14.18 -12.27 -6.85
CA LEU A 34 13.78 -10.91 -7.20
C LEU A 34 14.92 -9.96 -6.77
N LYS A 35 15.66 -9.41 -7.74
CA LYS A 35 16.71 -8.44 -7.44
C LYS A 35 16.09 -7.05 -7.27
N THR A 36 15.96 -6.60 -6.03
CA THR A 36 15.44 -5.28 -5.69
C THR A 36 16.26 -4.16 -6.33
N LYS A 37 15.57 -3.24 -7.02
CA LYS A 37 16.19 -2.00 -7.52
C LYS A 37 15.94 -0.87 -6.55
N VAL A 38 16.98 -0.20 -6.08
CA VAL A 38 16.86 1.02 -5.27
C VAL A 38 17.12 2.22 -6.17
N LEU A 39 16.13 3.09 -6.35
CA LEU A 39 16.15 4.21 -7.27
C LEU A 39 15.96 5.52 -6.48
N ARG A 40 16.93 6.42 -6.57
CA ARG A 40 16.94 7.67 -5.78
C ARG A 40 16.35 8.84 -6.56
N LEU A 41 15.28 9.44 -6.02
CA LEU A 41 14.74 10.71 -6.49
C LEU A 41 15.70 11.82 -6.07
N LEU A 42 16.26 12.51 -7.04
CA LEU A 42 17.09 13.69 -6.77
C LEU A 42 16.16 14.87 -6.45
N PRO A 43 16.55 15.75 -5.49
CA PRO A 43 15.86 17.02 -5.33
C PRO A 43 15.98 17.83 -6.62
N PRO A 44 14.98 18.65 -6.99
CA PRO A 44 15.09 19.56 -8.11
C PRO A 44 16.33 20.44 -7.91
N THR A 45 17.29 20.35 -8.82
CA THR A 45 18.55 21.12 -8.75
C THR A 45 18.24 22.61 -8.85
N SER A 46 18.47 23.35 -7.76
CA SER A 46 18.70 24.78 -7.85
C SER A 46 19.97 25.00 -8.70
N ASN A 47 19.84 25.76 -9.79
CA ASN A 47 20.85 26.05 -10.79
C ASN A 47 22.27 26.19 -10.23
N GLY A 48 23.15 25.21 -10.48
CA GLY A 48 24.57 25.25 -10.26
C GLY A 48 25.28 24.40 -11.31
N PRO A 49 26.51 24.76 -11.78
CA PRO A 49 27.18 24.04 -12.85
C PRO A 49 27.52 22.61 -12.41
N SER A 50 27.09 21.66 -13.21
CA SER A 50 27.26 20.23 -13.04
C SER A 50 28.74 19.81 -13.12
N VAL A 51 29.26 19.24 -12.04
CA VAL A 51 30.46 18.42 -12.05
C VAL A 51 30.14 17.14 -11.27
N HIS A 52 29.92 16.08 -11.97
CA HIS A 52 30.30 14.68 -11.81
C HIS A 52 29.29 13.75 -12.52
N GLN A 53 29.76 13.06 -13.56
CA GLN A 53 29.10 11.97 -14.27
C GLN A 53 29.02 10.73 -13.37
N GLY A 54 27.92 10.61 -12.57
CA GLY A 54 27.36 9.33 -12.14
C GLY A 54 25.99 9.30 -12.78
N SER A 55 25.55 8.18 -13.36
CA SER A 55 24.29 8.06 -14.10
C SER A 55 23.12 8.60 -13.26
N GLN A 56 22.74 9.86 -13.50
CA GLN A 56 21.53 10.45 -12.95
C GLN A 56 20.35 9.74 -13.62
N THR A 57 19.70 8.84 -12.90
CA THR A 57 18.45 8.27 -13.37
C THR A 57 17.41 9.38 -13.35
N ASP A 58 16.91 9.77 -14.51
CA ASP A 58 15.88 10.81 -14.65
C ASP A 58 14.62 10.38 -13.86
N SER A 59 13.94 11.34 -13.26
CA SER A 59 12.67 11.11 -12.55
C SER A 59 11.64 10.39 -13.44
N ALA A 60 11.64 10.64 -14.75
CA ALA A 60 10.80 9.94 -15.72
C ALA A 60 11.18 8.45 -15.86
N GLU A 61 12.47 8.13 -15.82
CA GLU A 61 12.94 6.74 -15.88
C GLU A 61 12.58 5.97 -14.60
N ILE A 62 12.72 6.61 -13.44
CA ILE A 62 12.29 6.04 -12.15
C ILE A 62 10.79 5.75 -12.16
N LEU A 63 9.97 6.69 -12.63
CA LEU A 63 8.53 6.49 -12.80
C LEU A 63 8.24 5.31 -13.72
N SER A 64 8.85 5.27 -14.91
CA SER A 64 8.64 4.20 -15.88
C SER A 64 9.05 2.83 -15.32
N CYS A 65 10.20 2.74 -14.64
CA CYS A 65 10.65 1.51 -13.99
C CYS A 65 9.66 1.05 -12.91
N THR A 66 9.15 1.99 -12.10
CA THR A 66 8.19 1.69 -11.02
C THR A 66 6.84 1.25 -11.58
N VAL A 67 6.32 1.92 -12.61
CA VAL A 67 5.09 1.54 -13.32
C VAL A 67 5.19 0.13 -13.91
N ASN A 68 6.31 -0.19 -14.55
CA ASN A 68 6.53 -1.52 -15.14
C ASN A 68 6.51 -2.61 -14.05
N ALA A 69 7.23 -2.39 -12.94
CA ALA A 69 7.22 -3.33 -11.82
C ALA A 69 5.81 -3.55 -11.25
N LEU A 70 5.01 -2.47 -11.11
CA LEU A 70 3.62 -2.56 -10.67
C LEU A 70 2.75 -3.35 -11.64
N LYS A 71 2.88 -3.08 -12.97
CA LYS A 71 2.13 -3.80 -14.02
C LYS A 71 2.52 -5.27 -14.14
N GLU A 72 3.74 -5.63 -13.77
CA GLU A 72 4.19 -7.02 -13.64
C GLU A 72 3.67 -7.72 -12.37
N GLY A 73 2.87 -7.05 -11.55
CA GLY A 73 2.28 -7.59 -10.32
C GLY A 73 3.25 -7.68 -9.16
N HIS A 74 4.25 -6.80 -9.12
CA HIS A 74 5.19 -6.70 -8.02
C HIS A 74 4.75 -5.66 -6.98
N VAL A 75 5.33 -5.79 -5.78
CA VAL A 75 5.21 -4.79 -4.70
C VAL A 75 6.43 -3.87 -4.77
N VAL A 76 6.18 -2.57 -4.60
CA VAL A 76 7.20 -1.52 -4.58
C VAL A 76 7.13 -0.72 -3.29
N ALA A 77 8.22 -0.10 -2.87
CA ALA A 77 8.21 0.89 -1.80
C ALA A 77 8.34 2.30 -2.40
N VAL A 78 7.52 3.22 -1.88
CA VAL A 78 7.41 4.59 -2.41
C VAL A 78 7.34 5.62 -1.28
N PRO A 79 7.91 6.82 -1.49
CA PRO A 79 7.72 7.94 -0.57
C PRO A 79 6.30 8.51 -0.72
N THR A 80 5.76 9.08 0.36
CA THR A 80 4.53 9.88 0.32
C THR A 80 4.78 11.23 1.02
N ASP A 81 3.74 12.02 1.16
CA ASP A 81 3.74 13.27 1.94
C ASP A 81 3.72 13.03 3.47
N THR A 82 3.71 11.79 3.94
CA THR A 82 3.68 11.46 5.38
C THR A 82 4.76 10.44 5.77
N ILE A 83 4.65 9.21 5.32
CA ILE A 83 5.53 8.08 5.65
C ILE A 83 5.78 7.26 4.39
N TYR A 84 6.82 6.42 4.39
CA TYR A 84 7.03 5.45 3.30
C TYR A 84 5.91 4.43 3.24
N GLY A 85 5.50 4.07 2.00
CA GLY A 85 4.45 3.11 1.74
C GLY A 85 4.91 1.93 0.89
N LEU A 86 4.29 0.77 1.10
CA LEU A 86 4.30 -0.36 0.16
C LEU A 86 3.09 -0.20 -0.76
N ALA A 87 3.31 -0.30 -2.06
CA ALA A 87 2.29 -0.15 -3.07
C ALA A 87 2.26 -1.32 -4.05
N CYS A 88 1.06 -1.69 -4.49
CA CYS A 88 0.82 -2.60 -5.61
C CYS A 88 -0.45 -2.17 -6.36
N LEU A 89 -0.72 -2.73 -7.54
CA LEU A 89 -1.98 -2.48 -8.24
C LEU A 89 -3.16 -3.05 -7.44
N ALA A 90 -4.15 -2.22 -7.13
CA ALA A 90 -5.32 -2.61 -6.33
C ALA A 90 -6.24 -3.60 -7.07
N GLN A 91 -6.20 -3.61 -8.41
CA GLN A 91 -6.96 -4.53 -9.24
C GLN A 91 -6.29 -5.89 -9.44
N ASN A 92 -5.07 -6.08 -8.91
CA ASN A 92 -4.33 -7.34 -9.01
C ASN A 92 -4.35 -8.10 -7.66
N SER A 93 -5.19 -9.13 -7.57
CA SER A 93 -5.37 -9.95 -6.36
C SER A 93 -4.09 -10.65 -5.89
N GLU A 94 -3.22 -11.06 -6.82
CA GLU A 94 -1.94 -11.69 -6.47
C GLU A 94 -0.98 -10.68 -5.86
N ALA A 95 -0.91 -9.45 -6.41
CA ALA A 95 -0.09 -8.37 -5.87
C ALA A 95 -0.58 -7.93 -4.47
N ILE A 96 -1.89 -7.94 -4.23
CA ILE A 96 -2.49 -7.70 -2.90
C ILE A 96 -2.02 -8.77 -1.91
N ARG A 97 -2.09 -10.06 -2.26
CA ARG A 97 -1.60 -11.15 -1.40
C ARG A 97 -0.12 -10.99 -1.09
N LYS A 98 0.72 -10.72 -2.09
CA LYS A 98 2.15 -10.43 -1.90
C LYS A 98 2.37 -9.27 -0.92
N THR A 99 1.55 -8.23 -0.99
CA THR A 99 1.64 -7.09 -0.07
C THR A 99 1.35 -7.51 1.38
N TYR A 100 0.35 -8.34 1.62
CA TYR A 100 0.08 -8.89 2.94
C TYR A 100 1.22 -9.79 3.45
N ASP A 101 1.80 -10.62 2.57
CA ASP A 101 2.95 -11.48 2.90
C ASP A 101 4.21 -10.67 3.25
N VAL A 102 4.47 -9.57 2.55
CA VAL A 102 5.55 -8.62 2.89
C VAL A 102 5.34 -8.04 4.28
N LYS A 103 4.11 -7.69 4.63
CA LYS A 103 3.72 -7.13 5.93
C LYS A 103 3.76 -8.14 7.08
N GLY A 104 3.84 -9.44 6.81
CA GLY A 104 3.66 -10.48 7.83
C GLY A 104 2.27 -10.43 8.48
N ARG A 105 1.23 -10.15 7.71
CA ARG A 105 -0.15 -9.92 8.19
C ARG A 105 -1.13 -10.98 7.72
N ASN A 106 -2.11 -11.29 8.57
CA ASN A 106 -3.25 -12.14 8.23
C ASN A 106 -4.44 -11.34 7.66
N GLY A 107 -4.23 -10.41 6.74
CA GLY A 107 -5.32 -9.82 5.93
C GLY A 107 -6.38 -8.95 6.63
N HIS A 108 -6.43 -8.87 7.96
CA HIS A 108 -7.54 -8.22 8.69
C HIS A 108 -7.45 -6.69 8.83
N LYS A 109 -6.32 -6.06 8.49
CA LYS A 109 -6.23 -4.60 8.50
C LYS A 109 -6.38 -4.09 7.06
N PRO A 110 -7.39 -3.26 6.76
CA PRO A 110 -7.63 -2.80 5.40
C PRO A 110 -6.44 -2.05 4.81
N LEU A 111 -6.24 -2.22 3.51
CA LEU A 111 -5.36 -1.39 2.69
C LEU A 111 -6.17 -0.18 2.20
N ALA A 112 -5.54 0.99 2.19
CA ALA A 112 -6.09 2.13 1.46
C ALA A 112 -5.75 2.02 -0.03
N ILE A 113 -6.43 2.81 -0.86
CA ILE A 113 -6.02 3.03 -2.24
C ILE A 113 -5.50 4.45 -2.44
N CYS A 114 -4.48 4.59 -3.29
CA CYS A 114 -4.03 5.87 -3.82
C CYS A 114 -4.52 6.03 -5.24
N VAL A 115 -5.01 7.23 -5.56
CA VAL A 115 -5.44 7.64 -6.89
C VAL A 115 -4.73 8.93 -7.31
N GLY A 116 -4.78 9.25 -8.59
CA GLY A 116 -4.10 10.43 -9.14
C GLY A 116 -4.94 11.70 -9.13
N GLU A 117 -6.27 11.56 -9.23
CA GLU A 117 -7.20 12.65 -9.43
C GLU A 117 -8.45 12.48 -8.56
N ILE A 118 -9.16 13.60 -8.30
CA ILE A 118 -10.42 13.59 -7.52
C ILE A 118 -11.52 12.82 -8.24
N GLU A 119 -11.53 12.84 -9.56
CA GLU A 119 -12.48 12.12 -10.40
C GLU A 119 -12.46 10.62 -10.18
N ASP A 120 -11.30 10.06 -9.81
CA ASP A 120 -11.16 8.65 -9.50
C ASP A 120 -11.98 8.21 -8.28
N PHE A 121 -12.29 9.13 -7.34
CA PHE A 121 -13.16 8.82 -6.21
C PHE A 121 -14.53 8.34 -6.67
N TYR A 122 -15.11 9.01 -7.67
CA TYR A 122 -16.43 8.65 -8.21
C TYR A 122 -16.44 7.32 -8.98
N LYS A 123 -15.28 6.88 -9.45
CA LYS A 123 -15.14 5.58 -10.08
C LYS A 123 -15.05 4.44 -9.05
N TYR A 124 -14.31 4.65 -7.97
CA TYR A 124 -13.99 3.58 -7.03
C TYR A 124 -14.80 3.62 -5.74
N CYS A 125 -15.55 4.71 -5.48
CA CYS A 125 -16.33 4.90 -4.26
C CYS A 125 -17.72 5.48 -4.55
N LYS A 126 -18.65 5.21 -3.61
CA LYS A 126 -19.93 5.92 -3.51
C LYS A 126 -19.71 7.18 -2.67
N VAL A 127 -19.40 8.28 -3.32
CA VAL A 127 -19.07 9.54 -2.66
C VAL A 127 -20.35 10.19 -2.10
N THR A 128 -20.36 10.50 -0.81
CA THR A 128 -21.50 11.09 -0.07
C THR A 128 -21.35 12.60 0.17
N VAL A 129 -20.19 13.17 -0.17
CA VAL A 129 -19.83 14.57 0.11
C VAL A 129 -19.72 15.37 -1.17
N LYS A 130 -19.72 16.72 -1.05
CA LYS A 130 -19.51 17.62 -2.19
C LYS A 130 -18.08 17.52 -2.70
N THR A 131 -17.89 17.62 -4.03
CA THR A 131 -16.54 17.64 -4.66
C THR A 131 -15.63 18.72 -4.08
N ALA A 132 -16.18 19.88 -3.70
CA ALA A 132 -15.42 20.96 -3.08
C ALA A 132 -14.75 20.53 -1.77
N LEU A 133 -15.41 19.67 -0.96
CA LEU A 133 -14.80 19.12 0.27
C LEU A 133 -13.59 18.25 -0.06
N LEU A 134 -13.70 17.41 -1.10
CA LEU A 134 -12.55 16.60 -1.54
C LEU A 134 -11.40 17.51 -1.95
N GLY A 135 -11.65 18.58 -2.70
CA GLY A 135 -10.65 19.53 -3.17
C GLY A 135 -10.01 20.37 -2.05
N ASP A 136 -10.69 20.57 -0.92
CA ASP A 136 -10.12 21.26 0.25
C ASP A 136 -9.18 20.36 1.09
N LEU A 137 -9.37 19.05 1.02
CA LEU A 137 -8.59 18.07 1.81
C LEU A 137 -7.52 17.34 0.98
N LEU A 138 -7.64 17.35 -0.35
CA LEU A 138 -6.81 16.57 -1.26
C LEU A 138 -6.32 17.43 -2.45
N PRO A 139 -5.06 17.25 -2.90
CA PRO A 139 -4.05 16.35 -2.35
C PRO A 139 -3.65 16.71 -0.93
N GLY A 140 -3.35 15.70 -0.08
CA GLY A 140 -2.95 15.96 1.30
C GLY A 140 -2.85 14.72 2.17
N PRO A 141 -2.44 14.94 3.44
CA PRO A 141 -2.18 13.88 4.39
C PRO A 141 -3.46 13.33 5.03
N VAL A 142 -4.51 13.15 4.25
CA VAL A 142 -5.82 12.65 4.68
C VAL A 142 -6.20 11.44 3.84
N THR A 143 -6.82 10.45 4.47
CA THR A 143 -7.44 9.28 3.83
C THR A 143 -8.93 9.32 4.13
N LEU A 144 -9.74 9.42 3.10
CA LEU A 144 -11.19 9.49 3.21
C LEU A 144 -11.81 8.14 2.93
N VAL A 145 -12.64 7.64 3.83
CA VAL A 145 -13.27 6.33 3.75
C VAL A 145 -14.71 6.49 3.25
N PHE A 146 -15.04 5.69 2.24
CA PHE A 146 -16.38 5.62 1.64
C PHE A 146 -16.77 4.16 1.39
N GLU A 147 -18.02 3.92 1.08
CA GLU A 147 -18.44 2.64 0.52
C GLU A 147 -17.78 2.45 -0.85
N ARG A 148 -17.19 1.27 -1.06
CA ARG A 148 -16.52 0.92 -2.32
C ARG A 148 -17.53 0.73 -3.45
N SER A 149 -17.15 1.08 -4.68
CA SER A 149 -17.91 0.72 -5.86
C SER A 149 -17.64 -0.74 -6.27
N GLU A 150 -18.53 -1.29 -7.10
CA GLU A 150 -18.40 -2.64 -7.64
C GLU A 150 -17.22 -2.82 -8.61
N VAL A 151 -16.69 -1.71 -9.13
CA VAL A 151 -15.53 -1.72 -10.05
C VAL A 151 -14.22 -2.06 -9.33
N LEU A 152 -14.14 -1.79 -8.01
CA LEU A 152 -12.95 -2.06 -7.24
C LEU A 152 -12.85 -3.55 -6.91
N ASN A 153 -11.67 -4.14 -7.12
CA ASN A 153 -11.38 -5.54 -6.86
C ASN A 153 -11.88 -6.01 -5.49
N THR A 154 -12.72 -7.04 -5.47
CA THR A 154 -13.35 -7.59 -4.25
C THR A 154 -12.35 -8.24 -3.30
N ASP A 155 -11.19 -8.68 -3.79
CA ASP A 155 -10.12 -9.25 -2.96
C ASP A 155 -9.34 -8.18 -2.18
N LEU A 156 -9.49 -6.90 -2.56
CA LEU A 156 -9.03 -5.79 -1.73
C LEU A 156 -9.99 -5.64 -0.54
N ASN A 157 -9.52 -5.92 0.69
CA ASN A 157 -10.30 -5.81 1.91
C ASN A 157 -11.64 -6.61 1.87
N PRO A 158 -11.64 -7.94 1.67
CA PRO A 158 -12.85 -8.74 1.45
C PRO A 158 -13.78 -8.78 2.68
N PHE A 159 -13.33 -8.31 3.83
CA PHE A 159 -14.04 -8.29 5.10
C PHE A 159 -14.81 -6.98 5.36
N THR A 160 -14.79 -6.02 4.45
CA THR A 160 -15.50 -4.74 4.59
C THR A 160 -15.98 -4.21 3.25
N SER A 161 -17.14 -3.52 3.25
CA SER A 161 -17.64 -2.76 2.09
C SER A 161 -17.02 -1.37 1.97
N LEU A 162 -16.17 -0.97 2.93
CA LEU A 162 -15.56 0.36 2.95
C LEU A 162 -14.14 0.33 2.36
N VAL A 163 -13.72 1.44 1.78
CA VAL A 163 -12.36 1.65 1.28
C VAL A 163 -11.87 3.05 1.62
N GLY A 164 -10.65 3.15 2.14
CA GLY A 164 -9.96 4.42 2.31
C GLY A 164 -9.28 4.84 1.02
N VAL A 165 -9.50 6.06 0.60
CA VAL A 165 -8.92 6.63 -0.64
C VAL A 165 -8.10 7.87 -0.29
N ARG A 166 -6.96 8.01 -0.94
CA ARG A 166 -6.02 9.10 -0.73
C ARG A 166 -5.44 9.62 -2.03
N ILE A 167 -5.20 10.93 -2.11
CA ILE A 167 -4.31 11.56 -3.08
C ILE A 167 -3.17 12.20 -2.28
N PRO A 168 -1.99 11.58 -2.19
CA PRO A 168 -0.86 12.15 -1.45
C PRO A 168 -0.41 13.49 -2.07
N ASP A 169 -0.08 14.48 -1.24
CA ASP A 169 0.58 15.69 -1.72
C ASP A 169 2.07 15.44 -1.99
N HIS A 170 2.33 14.55 -2.93
CA HIS A 170 3.65 14.14 -3.38
C HIS A 170 3.63 13.96 -4.90
N ALA A 171 4.37 14.80 -5.62
CA ALA A 171 4.32 14.86 -7.08
C ALA A 171 4.62 13.51 -7.76
N PHE A 172 5.64 12.77 -7.24
CA PHE A 172 5.97 11.42 -7.74
C PHE A 172 4.78 10.47 -7.59
N MET A 173 4.11 10.44 -6.42
CA MET A 173 2.99 9.54 -6.16
C MET A 173 1.78 9.84 -7.04
N ARG A 174 1.41 11.12 -7.19
CA ARG A 174 0.31 11.50 -8.09
C ARG A 174 0.61 11.05 -9.51
N ARG A 175 1.84 11.34 -10.01
CA ARG A 175 2.24 10.95 -11.36
C ARG A 175 2.28 9.44 -11.54
N LEU A 176 2.72 8.69 -10.52
CA LEU A 176 2.74 7.23 -10.53
C LEU A 176 1.32 6.66 -10.69
N CYS A 177 0.35 7.15 -9.91
CA CYS A 177 -1.06 6.74 -10.01
C CYS A 177 -1.63 7.04 -11.41
N GLN A 178 -1.41 8.25 -11.92
CA GLN A 178 -1.84 8.65 -13.26
C GLN A 178 -1.27 7.74 -14.36
N MET A 179 0.03 7.41 -14.30
CA MET A 179 0.68 6.55 -15.30
C MET A 179 0.28 5.08 -15.20
N CYS A 180 -0.10 4.59 -14.02
CA CYS A 180 -0.67 3.26 -13.86
C CYS A 180 -2.06 3.16 -14.48
N GLY A 181 -2.86 4.22 -14.44
CA GLY A 181 -4.23 4.26 -14.97
C GLY A 181 -5.24 3.48 -14.13
N GLU A 182 -4.83 3.00 -12.96
CA GLU A 182 -5.64 2.27 -11.99
C GLU A 182 -5.14 2.55 -10.56
N PRO A 183 -5.98 2.32 -9.52
CA PRO A 183 -5.61 2.65 -8.14
C PRO A 183 -4.48 1.77 -7.63
N LEU A 184 -3.64 2.34 -6.78
CA LEU A 184 -2.61 1.62 -6.06
C LEU A 184 -3.09 1.28 -4.66
N ALA A 185 -3.13 -0.01 -4.29
CA ALA A 185 -3.27 -0.40 -2.90
C ALA A 185 -2.02 0.07 -2.13
N LEU A 186 -2.22 0.72 -0.99
CA LEU A 186 -1.15 1.34 -0.21
C LEU A 186 -1.25 0.99 1.27
N THR A 187 -0.11 0.70 1.88
CA THR A 187 0.06 0.55 3.32
C THR A 187 1.44 1.05 3.74
N SER A 188 1.66 1.34 5.03
CA SER A 188 2.98 1.78 5.53
C SER A 188 4.09 0.74 5.26
N ALA A 189 5.31 1.21 4.95
CA ALA A 189 6.47 0.37 4.62
C ALA A 189 7.19 -0.15 5.89
N ASN A 190 6.49 -0.93 6.72
CA ASN A 190 7.02 -1.55 7.93
C ASN A 190 6.38 -2.92 8.14
N ILE A 191 6.99 -3.80 8.91
CA ILE A 191 6.33 -5.02 9.40
C ILE A 191 5.11 -4.60 10.25
N SER A 192 4.04 -5.39 10.19
CA SER A 192 2.80 -5.08 10.91
C SER A 192 3.07 -4.84 12.40
N SER A 193 2.50 -3.77 12.95
CA SER A 193 2.65 -3.33 14.34
C SER A 193 4.02 -2.69 14.69
N HIS A 194 4.97 -2.62 13.77
CA HIS A 194 6.19 -1.83 13.96
C HIS A 194 5.94 -0.35 13.66
N THR A 195 6.88 0.50 14.08
CA THR A 195 6.85 1.94 13.85
C THR A 195 6.84 2.27 12.36
N SER A 196 6.10 3.31 11.97
CA SER A 196 6.11 3.82 10.60
C SER A 196 7.50 4.35 10.23
N THR A 197 7.86 4.20 8.95
CA THR A 197 9.20 4.51 8.44
C THR A 197 9.19 5.81 7.63
N VAL A 198 10.22 6.61 7.86
CA VAL A 198 10.41 7.93 7.22
C VAL A 198 11.68 7.99 6.37
N ALA A 199 12.44 6.91 6.33
CA ALA A 199 13.62 6.76 5.48
C ALA A 199 13.78 5.32 5.00
N VAL A 200 14.35 5.11 3.82
CA VAL A 200 14.44 3.79 3.17
C VAL A 200 15.26 2.76 3.94
N HIS A 201 16.27 3.20 4.69
CA HIS A 201 17.10 2.31 5.50
C HIS A 201 16.36 1.69 6.69
N GLU A 202 15.23 2.25 7.12
CA GLU A 202 14.45 1.77 8.26
C GLU A 202 13.62 0.52 7.95
N PHE A 203 13.49 0.14 6.67
CA PHE A 203 12.78 -1.06 6.22
C PHE A 203 13.60 -1.94 5.27
N GLN A 204 14.92 -1.94 5.38
CA GLN A 204 15.81 -2.75 4.53
C GLN A 204 15.49 -4.25 4.58
N GLU A 205 14.98 -4.74 5.70
CA GLU A 205 14.54 -6.12 5.87
C GLU A 205 13.41 -6.54 4.89
N LEU A 206 12.64 -5.57 4.39
CA LEU A 206 11.57 -5.82 3.41
C LEU A 206 12.08 -5.84 1.97
N TRP A 207 13.24 -5.25 1.69
CA TRP A 207 13.73 -5.06 0.33
C TRP A 207 13.79 -6.34 -0.51
N PRO A 208 14.24 -7.50 0.02
CA PRO A 208 14.29 -8.74 -0.78
C PRO A 208 12.94 -9.18 -1.36
N LYS A 209 11.84 -8.67 -0.83
CA LYS A 209 10.47 -8.96 -1.28
C LYS A 209 9.89 -7.87 -2.20
N LEU A 210 10.66 -6.82 -2.49
CA LEU A 210 10.23 -5.66 -3.27
C LEU A 210 10.98 -5.60 -4.60
N ALA A 211 10.27 -5.30 -5.69
CA ALA A 211 10.91 -5.14 -7.01
C ALA A 211 11.66 -3.80 -7.10
N VAL A 212 11.07 -2.73 -6.57
CA VAL A 212 11.62 -1.39 -6.59
C VAL A 212 11.45 -0.73 -5.23
N VAL A 213 12.49 -0.05 -4.78
CA VAL A 213 12.46 0.90 -3.66
C VAL A 213 12.79 2.27 -4.21
N VAL A 214 11.83 3.18 -4.15
CA VAL A 214 12.02 4.57 -4.57
C VAL A 214 12.49 5.37 -3.36
N ASP A 215 13.74 5.82 -3.37
CA ASP A 215 14.33 6.61 -2.30
C ASP A 215 14.09 8.10 -2.56
N GLY A 216 13.14 8.68 -1.82
CA GLY A 216 12.83 10.12 -1.80
C GLY A 216 13.60 10.89 -0.72
N GLY A 217 14.58 10.26 -0.07
CA GLY A 217 15.24 10.82 1.11
C GLY A 217 14.39 10.70 2.38
N PRO A 218 14.77 11.36 3.47
CA PRO A 218 13.94 11.46 4.68
C PRO A 218 12.65 12.24 4.40
N ILE A 219 11.51 11.71 4.84
CA ILE A 219 10.18 12.32 4.67
C ILE A 219 9.44 12.40 6.00
N GLY A 220 8.35 13.18 6.05
CA GLY A 220 7.53 13.32 7.25
C GLY A 220 8.24 14.07 8.38
N ASP A 221 7.79 13.85 9.59
CA ASP A 221 8.30 14.46 10.81
C ASP A 221 8.69 13.40 11.87
N GLU A 222 9.22 13.89 13.00
CA GLU A 222 9.65 13.05 14.14
C GLU A 222 8.50 12.24 14.76
N ASN A 223 7.26 12.73 14.66
CA ASN A 223 6.09 12.06 15.20
C ASN A 223 5.72 10.79 14.40
N ARG A 224 6.22 10.65 13.16
CA ARG A 224 6.00 9.49 12.30
C ARG A 224 4.51 9.17 12.08
N LEU A 225 3.66 10.18 12.18
CA LEU A 225 2.24 10.03 11.97
C LEU A 225 1.95 9.84 10.48
N GLY A 226 1.15 8.84 10.18
CA GLY A 226 0.58 8.68 8.85
C GLY A 226 -0.59 9.65 8.63
N SER A 227 -1.28 9.48 7.52
CA SER A 227 -2.48 10.26 7.19
C SER A 227 -3.55 10.15 8.28
N THR A 228 -4.30 11.22 8.48
CA THR A 228 -5.56 11.19 9.20
C THR A 228 -6.59 10.36 8.42
N VAL A 229 -7.27 9.42 9.07
CA VAL A 229 -8.27 8.56 8.41
C VAL A 229 -9.65 8.90 8.92
N ILE A 230 -10.50 9.38 8.02
CA ILE A 230 -11.86 9.85 8.31
C ILE A 230 -12.87 9.03 7.51
N ASP A 231 -13.87 8.47 8.18
CA ASP A 231 -15.01 7.82 7.55
C ASP A 231 -16.07 8.88 7.21
N LEU A 232 -16.39 8.96 5.92
CA LEU A 232 -17.42 9.83 5.34
C LEU A 232 -18.52 9.02 4.66
N SER A 233 -18.64 7.72 4.96
CA SER A 233 -19.63 6.84 4.33
C SER A 233 -21.09 7.21 4.68
N VAL A 234 -21.30 7.88 5.80
CA VAL A 234 -22.63 8.32 6.25
C VAL A 234 -22.85 9.79 5.89
N LEU A 235 -23.90 10.07 5.14
CA LEU A 235 -24.25 11.41 4.69
C LEU A 235 -24.41 12.39 5.86
N GLY A 236 -23.72 13.54 5.78
CA GLY A 236 -23.78 14.63 6.78
C GLY A 236 -23.00 14.35 8.05
N LYS A 237 -22.33 13.20 8.15
CA LYS A 237 -21.52 12.80 9.31
C LYS A 237 -20.09 12.47 8.95
N TYR A 238 -19.21 12.51 9.93
CA TYR A 238 -17.86 11.98 9.83
C TYR A 238 -17.50 11.17 11.10
N ARG A 239 -16.57 10.22 10.95
CA ARG A 239 -16.01 9.48 12.10
C ARG A 239 -14.50 9.38 11.96
N ILE A 240 -13.80 9.65 13.06
CA ILE A 240 -12.34 9.53 13.12
C ILE A 240 -11.98 8.04 13.27
N ILE A 241 -11.49 7.41 12.21
CA ILE A 241 -10.99 6.03 12.24
C ILE A 241 -9.59 5.97 12.85
N ARG A 242 -8.76 6.95 12.50
CA ARG A 242 -7.39 7.04 13.00
C ARG A 242 -6.92 8.49 13.01
N PRO A 243 -6.56 9.03 14.18
CA PRO A 243 -5.89 10.32 14.23
C PRO A 243 -4.54 10.23 13.51
N GLY A 244 -4.21 11.23 12.70
CA GLY A 244 -2.97 11.36 11.95
C GLY A 244 -2.43 12.77 12.01
N CYS A 245 -1.47 13.10 11.15
CA CYS A 245 -0.75 14.39 11.19
C CYS A 245 -1.61 15.61 10.84
N ALA A 246 -2.79 15.43 10.21
CA ALA A 246 -3.70 16.52 9.81
C ALA A 246 -5.05 16.49 10.55
N LEU A 247 -5.13 15.89 11.76
CA LEU A 247 -6.42 15.72 12.44
C LEU A 247 -7.15 17.03 12.67
N SER A 248 -6.50 17.98 13.33
CA SER A 248 -7.14 19.25 13.75
C SER A 248 -7.63 20.04 12.53
N SER A 249 -6.78 20.23 11.51
CA SER A 249 -7.16 20.96 10.28
C SER A 249 -8.26 20.26 9.49
N THR A 250 -8.26 18.92 9.49
CA THR A 250 -9.29 18.14 8.81
C THR A 250 -10.65 18.32 9.48
N VAL A 251 -10.69 18.16 10.82
CA VAL A 251 -11.93 18.36 11.60
C VAL A 251 -12.47 19.78 11.45
N ASP A 252 -11.59 20.78 11.50
CA ASP A 252 -11.97 22.18 11.31
C ASP A 252 -12.68 22.39 9.94
N VAL A 253 -12.14 21.83 8.86
CA VAL A 253 -12.77 21.88 7.53
C VAL A 253 -14.12 21.17 7.56
N LEU A 254 -14.22 19.96 8.11
CA LEU A 254 -15.44 19.16 8.12
C LEU A 254 -16.58 19.86 8.88
N GLU A 255 -16.30 20.39 10.07
CA GLU A 255 -17.30 21.01 10.94
C GLU A 255 -17.61 22.44 10.53
N HIS A 256 -16.60 23.31 10.45
CA HIS A 256 -16.82 24.74 10.29
C HIS A 256 -17.11 25.16 8.83
N LYS A 257 -16.49 24.49 7.86
CA LYS A 257 -16.73 24.84 6.45
C LYS A 257 -17.88 24.06 5.83
N TYR A 258 -18.04 22.78 6.20
CA TYR A 258 -19.03 21.90 5.57
C TYR A 258 -20.18 21.49 6.48
N GLY A 259 -20.12 21.80 7.78
CA GLY A 259 -21.20 21.57 8.74
C GLY A 259 -21.50 20.10 9.00
N LEU A 260 -20.49 19.21 8.85
CA LEU A 260 -20.63 17.80 9.21
C LEU A 260 -20.58 17.66 10.74
N SER A 261 -21.30 16.68 11.27
CA SER A 261 -21.26 16.34 12.68
C SER A 261 -20.49 15.04 12.91
N GLU A 262 -19.76 14.96 14.02
CA GLU A 262 -19.10 13.72 14.39
C GLU A 262 -20.12 12.63 14.72
N ASP A 263 -19.88 11.44 14.19
CA ASP A 263 -20.61 10.21 14.54
C ASP A 263 -19.76 9.43 15.54
N PRO A 264 -20.15 9.39 16.83
CA PRO A 264 -19.34 8.70 17.85
C PRO A 264 -19.25 7.19 17.65
N GLY A 265 -20.04 6.64 16.71
CA GLY A 265 -20.18 5.20 16.53
C GLY A 265 -21.07 4.58 17.60
N GLU A 266 -21.52 3.38 17.36
CA GLU A 266 -22.14 2.57 18.44
C GLU A 266 -21.02 2.11 19.39
N ALA A 267 -21.21 2.40 20.70
CA ALA A 267 -20.31 2.04 21.78
C ALA A 267 -20.29 0.52 22.03
#